data_dfa676624376ff4ab5cb7b68b461032c
#
_entry.id   dfa676624376ff4ab5cb7b68b461032c
#
_cell.length_a   1.000
_cell.length_b   1.000
_cell.length_c   1.000
_cell.angle_alpha   90.00
_cell.angle_beta   90.00
_cell.angle_gamma   90.00
#
_symmetry.space_group_name_H-M   'P 1'
#
loop_
_entity.id
_entity.type
_entity.pdbx_description
1 polymer ?
#
loop_
_entity_poly.entity_id
_entity_poly.type
_entity_poly.pdbx_seq_one_letter_code
_entity_poly.pdbx_strand_id
1 'polypeptide(L)'
;MLESLLPHNWLRLRHYSSFFPHFQYNSNMPKRTTPLVIGIAGGTGSGKTTVANVLLGRVGAHHMAYIAHDAYYKDLRDLLVSQRELINFDHPDSLDTPLLIQHIQQLKQWQPVQLPVYDFKLHSRTSQTIPIQPQSVIIVEGILIFVEASLRELFDVKIFVDTDPDIRFIRRLQRDIAERGRTTESVIRQYLTTVRPMHLEFVEPSKRYADVIIPEGGLNTVAMDMVVARLEALFRGDSDD
;
A
#
# COMPACT_ATOMS: atom_id res chain seq x y z
N MET A 1 -13.58 6.88 -21.90
CA MET A 1 -14.40 5.76 -21.36
C MET A 1 -13.60 4.75 -20.52
N LEU A 2 -12.32 5.01 -20.19
CA LEU A 2 -11.46 4.18 -19.33
C LEU A 2 -11.35 4.69 -17.87
N GLU A 3 -11.88 5.87 -17.59
CA GLU A 3 -11.74 6.52 -16.27
C GLU A 3 -12.70 5.98 -15.19
N SER A 4 -13.76 5.29 -15.56
CA SER A 4 -14.74 4.74 -14.61
C SER A 4 -14.39 3.37 -14.03
N LEU A 5 -13.30 2.75 -14.49
CA LEU A 5 -12.89 1.39 -14.12
C LEU A 5 -11.71 1.34 -13.13
N LEU A 6 -11.09 2.47 -12.83
CA LEU A 6 -10.00 2.50 -11.86
C LEU A 6 -10.56 2.54 -10.43
N PRO A 7 -10.02 1.77 -9.48
CA PRO A 7 -10.38 1.89 -8.07
C PRO A 7 -10.28 3.35 -7.63
N HIS A 8 -11.20 3.83 -6.80
CA HIS A 8 -11.27 5.24 -6.35
C HIS A 8 -9.94 5.81 -5.82
N ASN A 9 -9.02 4.97 -5.36
CA ASN A 9 -7.67 5.37 -4.96
C ASN A 9 -6.79 5.86 -6.12
N TRP A 10 -6.98 5.37 -7.36
CA TRP A 10 -6.22 5.81 -8.54
C TRP A 10 -6.67 7.18 -9.06
N LEU A 11 -7.96 7.50 -8.95
CA LEU A 11 -8.50 8.82 -9.33
C LEU A 11 -8.01 9.93 -8.40
N ARG A 12 -7.73 9.63 -7.12
CA ARG A 12 -7.14 10.60 -6.18
C ARG A 12 -5.68 10.93 -6.52
N LEU A 13 -4.93 10.07 -7.20
CA LEU A 13 -3.55 10.33 -7.61
C LEU A 13 -3.43 11.54 -8.56
N ARG A 14 -4.46 11.82 -9.38
CA ARG A 14 -4.47 12.96 -10.31
C ARG A 14 -4.71 14.32 -9.65
N HIS A 15 -5.34 14.37 -8.48
CA HIS A 15 -5.70 15.63 -7.82
C HIS A 15 -4.62 16.22 -6.90
N TYR A 16 -3.58 15.45 -6.59
CA TYR A 16 -2.49 15.90 -5.74
C TYR A 16 -1.40 16.72 -6.47
N SER A 17 -1.37 16.72 -7.79
CA SER A 17 -0.36 17.46 -8.58
C SER A 17 -0.46 18.97 -8.46
N SER A 18 -1.58 19.52 -7.97
CA SER A 18 -1.81 20.96 -7.86
C SER A 18 -1.35 21.61 -6.54
N PHE A 19 -0.92 20.82 -5.56
CA PHE A 19 -0.59 21.30 -4.21
C PHE A 19 0.92 21.49 -3.94
N PHE A 20 1.79 21.06 -4.87
CA PHE A 20 3.24 21.16 -4.66
C PHE A 20 3.88 22.09 -5.69
N PRO A 21 4.73 23.06 -5.27
CA PRO A 21 5.47 23.90 -6.19
C PRO A 21 6.39 23.04 -7.07
N HIS A 22 6.49 23.40 -8.34
CA HIS A 22 7.26 22.72 -9.37
C HIS A 22 8.71 22.44 -8.93
N PHE A 23 8.98 21.23 -8.52
CA PHE A 23 10.33 20.70 -8.48
C PHE A 23 10.71 20.34 -9.93
N GLN A 24 11.71 21.02 -10.48
CA GLN A 24 12.26 20.65 -11.80
C GLN A 24 12.97 19.32 -11.67
N TYR A 25 12.30 18.30 -12.18
CA TYR A 25 12.78 16.93 -12.19
C TYR A 25 13.87 16.74 -13.26
N ASN A 26 15.01 16.15 -12.89
CA ASN A 26 16.07 15.79 -13.82
C ASN A 26 15.72 14.45 -14.51
N SER A 27 15.36 14.50 -15.80
CA SER A 27 14.97 13.35 -16.62
C SER A 27 16.09 12.32 -16.88
N ASN A 28 17.31 12.56 -16.41
CA ASN A 28 18.50 11.74 -16.65
C ASN A 28 18.91 10.89 -15.45
N MET A 29 17.96 10.29 -14.73
CA MET A 29 18.36 9.32 -13.69
C MET A 29 18.92 8.03 -14.30
N PRO A 30 20.09 7.54 -13.84
CA PRO A 30 20.60 6.28 -14.29
C PRO A 30 19.63 5.15 -13.91
N LYS A 31 19.30 4.28 -14.86
CA LYS A 31 18.50 3.08 -14.57
C LYS A 31 19.31 2.19 -13.63
N ARG A 32 18.78 1.94 -12.45
CA ARG A 32 19.34 0.90 -11.57
C ARG A 32 19.33 -0.45 -12.30
N THR A 33 20.28 -1.29 -12.00
CA THR A 33 20.31 -2.67 -12.52
C THR A 33 19.11 -3.48 -12.05
N THR A 34 18.62 -3.20 -10.83
CA THR A 34 17.42 -3.79 -10.24
C THR A 34 16.54 -2.69 -9.62
N PRO A 35 15.21 -2.76 -9.76
CA PRO A 35 14.28 -1.86 -9.08
C PRO A 35 14.44 -1.87 -7.56
N LEU A 36 14.32 -0.68 -6.94
CA LEU A 36 14.23 -0.52 -5.49
C LEU A 36 12.81 -0.88 -5.02
N VAL A 37 12.69 -1.73 -4.01
CA VAL A 37 11.39 -2.12 -3.46
C VAL A 37 11.19 -1.49 -2.08
N ILE A 38 10.13 -0.69 -1.94
CA ILE A 38 9.77 0.01 -0.70
C ILE A 38 8.49 -0.60 -0.15
N GLY A 39 8.54 -1.12 1.07
CA GLY A 39 7.37 -1.58 1.80
C GLY A 39 6.85 -0.49 2.73
N ILE A 40 5.54 -0.18 2.66
CA ILE A 40 4.87 0.78 3.55
C ILE A 40 3.79 0.04 4.35
N ALA A 41 4.11 -0.31 5.59
CA ALA A 41 3.21 -0.98 6.51
C ALA A 41 2.59 -0.02 7.54
N GLY A 42 1.65 -0.52 8.31
CA GLY A 42 0.97 0.23 9.39
C GLY A 42 -0.49 -0.14 9.51
N GLY A 43 -1.15 0.20 10.61
CA GLY A 43 -2.54 -0.14 10.85
C GLY A 43 -3.51 0.46 9.84
N THR A 44 -4.72 -0.10 9.76
CA THR A 44 -5.79 0.52 8.96
C THR A 44 -6.04 1.94 9.45
N GLY A 45 -6.19 2.90 8.54
CA GLY A 45 -6.38 4.33 8.88
C GLY A 45 -5.10 5.07 9.31
N SER A 46 -3.91 4.43 9.31
CA SER A 46 -2.66 5.10 9.72
C SER A 46 -2.14 6.15 8.73
N GLY A 47 -2.59 6.13 7.47
CA GLY A 47 -2.13 7.07 6.45
C GLY A 47 -1.04 6.52 5.53
N LYS A 48 -0.89 5.19 5.42
CA LYS A 48 0.04 4.54 4.46
C LYS A 48 -0.12 5.05 3.03
N THR A 49 -1.35 5.06 2.54
CA THR A 49 -1.65 5.55 1.18
C THR A 49 -1.29 7.02 1.01
N THR A 50 -1.42 7.83 2.07
CA THR A 50 -0.97 9.24 2.04
C THR A 50 0.55 9.32 1.92
N VAL A 51 1.30 8.48 2.67
CA VAL A 51 2.76 8.38 2.55
C VAL A 51 3.14 7.97 1.12
N ALA A 52 2.53 6.90 0.59
CA ALA A 52 2.78 6.44 -0.78
C ALA A 52 2.52 7.56 -1.81
N ASN A 53 1.41 8.29 -1.67
CA ASN A 53 1.04 9.39 -2.56
C ASN A 53 2.03 10.57 -2.50
N VAL A 54 2.53 10.91 -1.31
CA VAL A 54 3.56 11.95 -1.16
C VAL A 54 4.85 11.52 -1.86
N LEU A 55 5.28 10.27 -1.72
CA LEU A 55 6.44 9.74 -2.43
C LEU A 55 6.25 9.77 -3.95
N LEU A 56 5.10 9.28 -4.44
CA LEU A 56 4.74 9.33 -5.87
C LEU A 56 4.73 10.76 -6.43
N GLY A 57 4.22 11.72 -5.66
CA GLY A 57 4.13 13.12 -6.08
C GLY A 57 5.49 13.83 -6.11
N ARG A 58 6.38 13.52 -5.17
CA ARG A 58 7.68 14.19 -5.02
C ARG A 58 8.78 13.57 -5.89
N VAL A 59 8.83 12.24 -5.96
CA VAL A 59 9.86 11.52 -6.72
C VAL A 59 9.46 11.34 -8.20
N GLY A 60 8.16 11.39 -8.49
CA GLY A 60 7.59 11.26 -9.83
C GLY A 60 6.92 9.91 -10.09
N ALA A 61 5.61 9.94 -10.31
CA ALA A 61 4.78 8.74 -10.48
C ALA A 61 5.19 7.87 -11.68
N HIS A 62 5.84 8.43 -12.70
CA HIS A 62 6.31 7.72 -13.90
C HIS A 62 7.56 6.87 -13.68
N HIS A 63 8.19 6.98 -12.50
CA HIS A 63 9.33 6.13 -12.10
C HIS A 63 8.93 5.07 -11.06
N MET A 64 7.66 5.00 -10.69
CA MET A 64 7.19 4.16 -9.61
C MET A 64 6.08 3.22 -10.04
N ALA A 65 6.26 1.93 -9.77
CA ALA A 65 5.19 0.95 -9.78
C ALA A 65 4.55 0.92 -8.38
N TYR A 66 3.24 1.08 -8.30
CA TYR A 66 2.51 1.05 -7.04
C TYR A 66 1.64 -0.19 -6.94
N ILE A 67 1.75 -0.90 -5.81
CA ILE A 67 1.02 -2.13 -5.52
C ILE A 67 0.37 -2.01 -4.14
N ALA A 68 -0.95 -2.09 -4.10
CA ALA A 68 -1.71 -2.23 -2.86
C ALA A 68 -1.88 -3.73 -2.52
N HIS A 69 -1.46 -4.16 -1.34
CA HIS A 69 -1.64 -5.54 -0.87
C HIS A 69 -3.11 -5.94 -0.83
N ASP A 70 -4.01 -4.98 -0.57
CA ASP A 70 -5.45 -5.19 -0.56
C ASP A 70 -6.02 -5.67 -1.92
N ALA A 71 -5.28 -5.53 -3.03
CA ALA A 71 -5.65 -6.13 -4.31
C ALA A 71 -5.48 -7.65 -4.32
N TYR A 72 -4.69 -8.20 -3.41
CA TYR A 72 -4.32 -9.61 -3.35
C TYR A 72 -5.16 -10.44 -2.37
N TYR A 73 -6.31 -9.95 -1.89
CA TYR A 73 -7.23 -10.84 -1.20
C TYR A 73 -7.55 -12.06 -2.05
N LYS A 74 -7.65 -13.23 -1.42
CA LYS A 74 -7.96 -14.48 -2.11
C LYS A 74 -9.29 -14.39 -2.85
N ASP A 75 -9.36 -15.09 -3.97
CA ASP A 75 -10.60 -15.19 -4.74
C ASP A 75 -11.61 -16.05 -3.98
N LEU A 76 -12.76 -15.48 -3.70
CA LEU A 76 -13.82 -16.14 -2.95
C LEU A 76 -15.07 -16.41 -3.79
N ARG A 77 -14.95 -16.38 -5.13
CA ARG A 77 -16.11 -16.54 -6.04
C ARG A 77 -16.85 -17.84 -5.84
N ASP A 78 -16.15 -18.90 -5.41
CA ASP A 78 -16.74 -20.22 -5.15
C ASP A 78 -17.57 -20.28 -3.86
N LEU A 79 -17.48 -19.27 -2.99
CA LEU A 79 -18.26 -19.16 -1.77
C LEU A 79 -19.54 -18.33 -1.98
N LEU A 80 -20.62 -18.67 -1.26
CA LEU A 80 -21.81 -17.83 -1.19
C LEU A 80 -21.46 -16.47 -0.57
N VAL A 81 -22.15 -15.40 -0.97
CA VAL A 81 -21.91 -14.04 -0.46
C VAL A 81 -21.99 -14.00 1.06
N SER A 82 -22.98 -14.66 1.66
CA SER A 82 -23.13 -14.76 3.13
C SER A 82 -21.95 -15.47 3.85
N GLN A 83 -21.26 -16.37 3.17
CA GLN A 83 -20.07 -17.03 3.69
C GLN A 83 -18.83 -16.12 3.61
N ARG A 84 -18.73 -15.30 2.56
CA ARG A 84 -17.62 -14.33 2.40
C ARG A 84 -17.62 -13.28 3.50
N GLU A 85 -18.80 -12.84 3.95
CA GLU A 85 -18.95 -11.87 5.04
C GLU A 85 -18.42 -12.37 6.40
N LEU A 86 -18.30 -13.70 6.57
CA LEU A 86 -17.78 -14.32 7.78
C LEU A 86 -16.25 -14.42 7.79
N ILE A 87 -15.58 -14.15 6.67
CA ILE A 87 -14.12 -14.27 6.56
C ILE A 87 -13.45 -13.11 7.28
N ASN A 88 -12.42 -13.43 8.04
CA ASN A 88 -11.57 -12.44 8.68
C ASN A 88 -10.55 -11.88 7.67
N PHE A 89 -10.88 -10.78 7.02
CA PHE A 89 -10.02 -10.12 6.03
C PHE A 89 -8.80 -9.43 6.64
N ASP A 90 -8.72 -9.31 7.94
CA ASP A 90 -7.57 -8.75 8.65
C ASP A 90 -6.55 -9.84 9.08
N HIS A 91 -6.85 -11.13 8.82
CA HIS A 91 -5.94 -12.25 9.06
C HIS A 91 -5.02 -12.47 7.85
N PRO A 92 -3.72 -12.83 8.03
CA PRO A 92 -2.78 -13.09 6.92
C PRO A 92 -3.30 -14.12 5.91
N ASP A 93 -3.99 -15.15 6.35
CA ASP A 93 -4.55 -16.21 5.48
C ASP A 93 -5.60 -15.73 4.49
N SER A 94 -6.14 -14.52 4.65
CA SER A 94 -7.08 -13.92 3.71
C SER A 94 -6.43 -13.43 2.41
N LEU A 95 -5.10 -13.31 2.39
CA LEU A 95 -4.31 -12.74 1.32
C LEU A 95 -3.55 -13.80 0.52
N ASP A 96 -3.39 -13.55 -0.77
CA ASP A 96 -2.57 -14.35 -1.68
C ASP A 96 -1.15 -13.76 -1.73
N THR A 97 -0.47 -13.82 -0.59
CA THR A 97 0.90 -13.31 -0.45
C THR A 97 1.89 -13.99 -1.42
N PRO A 98 1.76 -15.31 -1.73
CA PRO A 98 2.59 -15.94 -2.75
C PRO A 98 2.50 -15.26 -4.13
N LEU A 99 1.30 -14.88 -4.58
CA LEU A 99 1.12 -14.16 -5.84
C LEU A 99 1.75 -12.77 -5.79
N LEU A 100 1.64 -12.05 -4.68
CA LEU A 100 2.31 -10.75 -4.51
C LEU A 100 3.83 -10.90 -4.58
N ILE A 101 4.41 -11.90 -3.91
CA ILE A 101 5.84 -12.21 -3.95
C ILE A 101 6.28 -12.46 -5.40
N GLN A 102 5.55 -13.31 -6.13
CA GLN A 102 5.83 -13.58 -7.54
C GLN A 102 5.83 -12.30 -8.39
N HIS A 103 4.82 -11.44 -8.21
CA HIS A 103 4.73 -10.17 -8.96
C HIS A 103 5.87 -9.21 -8.64
N ILE A 104 6.26 -9.08 -7.37
CA ILE A 104 7.42 -8.25 -6.99
C ILE A 104 8.69 -8.80 -7.63
N GLN A 105 8.92 -10.12 -7.62
CA GLN A 105 10.08 -10.75 -8.23
C GLN A 105 10.13 -10.52 -9.75
N GLN A 106 9.00 -10.62 -10.45
CA GLN A 106 8.90 -10.32 -11.87
C GLN A 106 9.23 -8.85 -12.16
N LEU A 107 8.66 -7.93 -11.39
CA LEU A 107 8.95 -6.49 -11.55
C LEU A 107 10.44 -6.18 -11.27
N LYS A 108 11.07 -6.84 -10.28
CA LYS A 108 12.53 -6.73 -10.03
C LYS A 108 13.36 -7.23 -11.22
N GLN A 109 12.82 -8.12 -12.04
CA GLN A 109 13.42 -8.61 -13.29
C GLN A 109 13.00 -7.78 -14.51
N TRP A 110 12.41 -6.61 -14.31
CA TRP A 110 11.90 -5.74 -15.37
C TRP A 110 10.79 -6.38 -16.23
N GLN A 111 10.04 -7.33 -15.68
CA GLN A 111 8.91 -7.97 -16.33
C GLN A 111 7.60 -7.35 -15.88
N PRO A 112 6.65 -7.06 -16.80
CA PRO A 112 5.34 -6.54 -16.44
C PRO A 112 4.49 -7.60 -15.76
N VAL A 113 3.56 -7.15 -14.88
CA VAL A 113 2.63 -8.03 -14.18
C VAL A 113 1.18 -7.59 -14.37
N GLN A 114 0.24 -8.50 -14.09
CA GLN A 114 -1.19 -8.26 -14.14
C GLN A 114 -1.73 -8.21 -12.72
N LEU A 115 -1.86 -7.00 -12.17
CA LEU A 115 -2.40 -6.77 -10.83
C LEU A 115 -3.88 -7.21 -10.77
N PRO A 116 -4.29 -8.08 -9.84
CA PRO A 116 -5.70 -8.43 -9.68
C PRO A 116 -6.54 -7.23 -9.25
N VAL A 117 -7.81 -7.21 -9.65
CA VAL A 117 -8.79 -6.22 -9.21
C VAL A 117 -9.74 -6.87 -8.22
N TYR A 118 -9.79 -6.34 -7.01
CA TYR A 118 -10.65 -6.83 -5.93
C TYR A 118 -11.86 -5.92 -5.72
N ASP A 119 -13.05 -6.50 -5.70
CA ASP A 119 -14.31 -5.82 -5.39
C ASP A 119 -14.61 -5.94 -3.89
N PHE A 120 -14.46 -4.83 -3.17
CA PHE A 120 -14.70 -4.77 -1.71
C PHE A 120 -16.20 -4.86 -1.33
N LYS A 121 -17.12 -4.66 -2.28
CA LYS A 121 -18.56 -4.80 -2.02
C LYS A 121 -19.00 -6.26 -2.15
N LEU A 122 -18.43 -6.95 -3.14
CA LEU A 122 -18.72 -8.37 -3.41
C LEU A 122 -17.79 -9.33 -2.65
N HIS A 123 -16.77 -8.80 -1.97
CA HIS A 123 -15.74 -9.58 -1.29
C HIS A 123 -15.12 -10.65 -2.20
N SER A 124 -14.73 -10.27 -3.42
CA SER A 124 -14.20 -11.22 -4.40
C SER A 124 -13.28 -10.54 -5.42
N ARG A 125 -12.36 -11.30 -6.02
CA ARG A 125 -11.63 -10.84 -7.20
C ARG A 125 -12.57 -10.76 -8.39
N THR A 126 -12.36 -9.77 -9.24
CA THR A 126 -13.00 -9.68 -10.55
C THR A 126 -12.22 -10.47 -11.59
N SER A 127 -12.77 -10.61 -12.79
CA SER A 127 -12.03 -11.15 -13.95
C SER A 127 -11.05 -10.14 -14.57
N GLN A 128 -11.08 -8.89 -14.12
CA GLN A 128 -10.23 -7.83 -14.65
C GLN A 128 -8.88 -7.82 -13.96
N THR A 129 -7.86 -7.37 -14.69
CA THR A 129 -6.52 -7.09 -14.17
C THR A 129 -6.06 -5.72 -14.64
N ILE A 130 -5.09 -5.15 -13.92
CA ILE A 130 -4.46 -3.89 -14.28
C ILE A 130 -2.99 -4.18 -14.64
N PRO A 131 -2.54 -3.87 -15.87
CA PRO A 131 -1.15 -4.04 -16.24
C PRO A 131 -0.27 -3.05 -15.47
N ILE A 132 0.72 -3.56 -14.75
CA ILE A 132 1.75 -2.76 -14.08
C ILE A 132 3.06 -2.97 -14.83
N GLN A 133 3.60 -1.88 -15.36
CA GLN A 133 4.91 -1.86 -15.97
C GLN A 133 6.00 -1.76 -14.91
N PRO A 134 7.15 -2.45 -15.07
CA PRO A 134 8.26 -2.32 -14.16
C PRO A 134 8.82 -0.90 -14.19
N GLN A 135 9.18 -0.40 -13.02
CA GLN A 135 9.75 0.93 -12.83
C GLN A 135 10.97 0.84 -11.91
N SER A 136 11.78 1.91 -11.87
CA SER A 136 12.98 1.97 -11.02
C SER A 136 12.68 1.83 -9.53
N VAL A 137 11.44 2.15 -9.11
CA VAL A 137 10.94 1.95 -7.75
C VAL A 137 9.64 1.17 -7.79
N ILE A 138 9.50 0.23 -6.87
CA ILE A 138 8.28 -0.50 -6.59
C ILE A 138 7.83 -0.14 -5.18
N ILE A 139 6.67 0.50 -5.05
CA ILE A 139 6.03 0.75 -3.76
C ILE A 139 5.00 -0.34 -3.52
N VAL A 140 5.11 -1.02 -2.39
CA VAL A 140 4.12 -1.98 -1.90
C VAL A 140 3.56 -1.47 -0.60
N GLU A 141 2.24 -1.26 -0.52
CA GLU A 141 1.60 -0.87 0.73
C GLU A 141 0.62 -1.92 1.24
N GLY A 142 0.54 -2.08 2.56
CA GLY A 142 -0.46 -2.95 3.17
C GLY A 142 -0.32 -3.08 4.67
N ILE A 143 -1.39 -3.57 5.31
CA ILE A 143 -1.39 -3.74 6.77
C ILE A 143 -0.54 -4.95 7.22
N LEU A 144 -0.37 -5.98 6.38
CA LEU A 144 0.24 -7.26 6.72
C LEU A 144 1.55 -7.54 5.95
N ILE A 145 2.07 -6.60 5.17
CA ILE A 145 3.23 -6.85 4.29
C ILE A 145 4.52 -7.16 5.05
N PHE A 146 4.61 -6.85 6.35
CA PHE A 146 5.78 -7.18 7.17
C PHE A 146 5.58 -8.44 8.02
N VAL A 147 4.45 -9.13 7.92
CA VAL A 147 4.17 -10.33 8.72
C VAL A 147 4.94 -11.53 8.20
N GLU A 148 4.93 -11.77 6.90
CA GLU A 148 5.58 -12.91 6.28
C GLU A 148 7.06 -12.62 5.97
N ALA A 149 7.95 -13.52 6.39
CA ALA A 149 9.40 -13.32 6.24
C ALA A 149 9.84 -13.25 4.78
N SER A 150 9.33 -14.15 3.94
CA SER A 150 9.65 -14.20 2.52
C SER A 150 9.22 -12.95 1.74
N LEU A 151 8.15 -12.28 2.16
CA LEU A 151 7.76 -10.99 1.60
C LEU A 151 8.64 -9.86 2.13
N ARG A 152 8.95 -9.85 3.44
CA ARG A 152 9.82 -8.82 4.04
C ARG A 152 11.22 -8.75 3.43
N GLU A 153 11.77 -9.89 3.05
CA GLU A 153 13.11 -10.01 2.45
C GLU A 153 13.20 -9.36 1.06
N LEU A 154 12.06 -9.12 0.41
CA LEU A 154 12.02 -8.43 -0.89
C LEU A 154 12.13 -6.92 -0.78
N PHE A 155 11.88 -6.34 0.42
CA PHE A 155 11.91 -4.90 0.62
C PHE A 155 13.31 -4.41 0.93
N ASP A 156 13.80 -3.49 0.11
CA ASP A 156 15.07 -2.78 0.33
C ASP A 156 14.91 -1.69 1.40
N VAL A 157 13.71 -1.10 1.51
CA VAL A 157 13.35 -0.11 2.55
C VAL A 157 11.99 -0.48 3.13
N LYS A 158 11.91 -0.53 4.46
CA LYS A 158 10.70 -0.86 5.23
C LYS A 158 10.27 0.32 6.07
N ILE A 159 9.13 0.92 5.73
CA ILE A 159 8.53 2.07 6.41
C ILE A 159 7.30 1.60 7.18
N PHE A 160 7.23 1.89 8.47
CA PHE A 160 6.02 1.68 9.26
C PHE A 160 5.37 3.02 9.59
N VAL A 161 4.09 3.17 9.24
CA VAL A 161 3.29 4.37 9.53
C VAL A 161 2.56 4.16 10.85
N ASP A 162 3.02 4.89 11.87
CA ASP A 162 2.52 4.79 13.24
C ASP A 162 1.62 5.97 13.56
N THR A 163 0.37 5.69 13.86
CA THR A 163 -0.67 6.69 14.19
C THR A 163 -1.50 6.12 15.34
N ASP A 164 -1.90 6.97 16.26
CA ASP A 164 -2.66 6.60 17.45
C ASP A 164 -3.94 5.81 17.10
N PRO A 165 -4.31 4.81 17.90
CA PRO A 165 -5.42 3.91 17.57
C PRO A 165 -6.77 4.59 17.41
N ASP A 166 -7.05 5.64 18.20
CA ASP A 166 -8.28 6.45 18.15
C ASP A 166 -8.36 7.23 16.83
N ILE A 167 -7.26 7.88 16.42
CA ILE A 167 -7.17 8.59 15.14
C ILE A 167 -7.34 7.64 13.97
N ARG A 168 -6.70 6.46 14.02
CA ARG A 168 -6.86 5.43 12.99
C ARG A 168 -8.30 4.94 12.90
N PHE A 169 -8.96 4.73 14.05
CA PHE A 169 -10.35 4.28 14.08
C PHE A 169 -11.30 5.35 13.51
N ILE A 170 -11.13 6.62 13.88
CA ILE A 170 -11.94 7.73 13.36
C ILE A 170 -11.79 7.81 11.83
N ARG A 171 -10.56 7.79 11.31
CA ARG A 171 -10.29 7.82 9.85
C ARG A 171 -10.91 6.63 9.12
N ARG A 172 -10.81 5.42 9.71
CA ARG A 172 -11.45 4.22 9.16
C ARG A 172 -12.96 4.35 9.15
N LEU A 173 -13.57 4.79 10.24
CA LEU A 173 -15.01 4.95 10.35
C LEU A 173 -15.55 5.90 9.28
N GLN A 174 -14.94 7.07 9.16
CA GLN A 174 -15.32 8.07 8.14
C GLN A 174 -15.21 7.51 6.72
N ARG A 175 -14.08 6.86 6.39
CA ARG A 175 -13.86 6.26 5.08
C ARG A 175 -14.88 5.16 4.78
N ASP A 176 -15.08 4.22 5.70
CA ASP A 176 -15.93 3.05 5.46
C ASP A 176 -17.41 3.45 5.32
N ILE A 177 -17.86 4.52 6.00
CA ILE A 177 -19.20 5.10 5.81
C ILE A 177 -19.28 5.80 4.44
N ALA A 178 -18.36 6.73 4.15
CA ALA A 178 -18.44 7.60 2.98
C ALA A 178 -18.15 6.87 1.65
N GLU A 179 -17.21 5.91 1.64
CA GLU A 179 -16.69 5.30 0.40
C GLU A 179 -17.19 3.86 0.19
N ARG A 180 -17.50 3.14 1.29
CA ARG A 180 -17.91 1.72 1.24
C ARG A 180 -19.38 1.50 1.57
N GLY A 181 -20.13 2.57 1.90
CA GLY A 181 -21.55 2.51 2.19
C GLY A 181 -21.93 1.70 3.44
N ARG A 182 -21.01 1.58 4.40
CA ARG A 182 -21.21 0.80 5.62
C ARG A 182 -21.93 1.61 6.70
N THR A 183 -22.64 0.93 7.62
CA THR A 183 -23.21 1.59 8.78
C THR A 183 -22.18 1.72 9.90
N THR A 184 -22.35 2.72 10.78
CA THR A 184 -21.52 2.94 11.95
C THR A 184 -21.41 1.69 12.82
N GLU A 185 -22.56 1.04 13.09
CA GLU A 185 -22.63 -0.18 13.91
C GLU A 185 -21.84 -1.33 13.29
N SER A 186 -21.92 -1.47 11.97
CA SER A 186 -21.18 -2.50 11.24
C SER A 186 -19.66 -2.29 11.33
N VAL A 187 -19.19 -1.04 11.18
CA VAL A 187 -17.76 -0.71 11.27
C VAL A 187 -17.26 -0.90 12.69
N ILE A 188 -18.00 -0.43 13.70
CA ILE A 188 -17.62 -0.60 15.13
C ILE A 188 -17.54 -2.09 15.48
N ARG A 189 -18.54 -2.87 15.12
CA ARG A 189 -18.57 -4.32 15.39
C ARG A 189 -17.35 -4.99 14.78
N GLN A 190 -17.07 -4.79 13.49
CA GLN A 190 -15.92 -5.39 12.84
C GLN A 190 -14.60 -4.93 13.46
N TYR A 191 -14.50 -3.65 13.83
CA TYR A 191 -13.29 -3.15 14.49
C TYR A 191 -12.99 -3.88 15.79
N LEU A 192 -14.01 -4.12 16.62
CA LEU A 192 -13.85 -4.79 17.90
C LEU A 192 -13.63 -6.30 17.75
N THR A 193 -14.28 -6.95 16.77
CA THR A 193 -14.26 -8.40 16.65
C THR A 193 -13.09 -8.94 15.82
N THR A 194 -12.62 -8.20 14.81
CA THR A 194 -11.54 -8.68 13.92
C THR A 194 -10.40 -7.70 13.81
N VAL A 195 -10.65 -6.43 13.44
CA VAL A 195 -9.59 -5.48 13.08
C VAL A 195 -8.62 -5.23 14.23
N ARG A 196 -9.13 -4.90 15.42
CA ARG A 196 -8.30 -4.62 16.60
C ARG A 196 -7.55 -5.86 17.10
N PRO A 197 -8.17 -7.04 17.25
CA PRO A 197 -7.44 -8.27 17.59
C PRO A 197 -6.32 -8.59 16.59
N MET A 198 -6.59 -8.58 15.27
CA MET A 198 -5.59 -8.87 14.25
C MET A 198 -4.50 -7.80 14.17
N HIS A 199 -4.84 -6.54 14.44
CA HIS A 199 -3.84 -5.49 14.54
C HIS A 199 -2.84 -5.78 15.66
N LEU A 200 -3.32 -6.15 16.85
CA LEU A 200 -2.47 -6.44 18.01
C LEU A 200 -1.64 -7.73 17.82
N GLU A 201 -2.19 -8.71 17.11
CA GLU A 201 -1.54 -10.00 16.87
C GLU A 201 -0.50 -9.95 15.74
N PHE A 202 -0.80 -9.27 14.63
CA PHE A 202 0.04 -9.31 13.44
C PHE A 202 0.67 -7.97 13.07
N VAL A 203 -0.12 -6.88 13.05
CA VAL A 203 0.33 -5.60 12.50
C VAL A 203 1.29 -4.90 13.45
N GLU A 204 0.88 -4.70 14.71
CA GLU A 204 1.69 -3.99 15.70
C GLU A 204 3.05 -4.67 15.96
N PRO A 205 3.11 -6.00 16.15
CA PRO A 205 4.41 -6.67 16.30
C PRO A 205 5.32 -6.56 15.08
N SER A 206 4.77 -6.37 13.89
CA SER A 206 5.53 -6.25 12.64
C SER A 206 6.31 -4.93 12.54
N LYS A 207 5.95 -3.92 13.33
CA LYS A 207 6.63 -2.63 13.42
C LYS A 207 8.13 -2.76 13.72
N ARG A 208 8.54 -3.78 14.48
CA ARG A 208 9.95 -4.06 14.79
C ARG A 208 10.84 -4.35 13.58
N TYR A 209 10.25 -4.67 12.44
CA TYR A 209 10.98 -4.95 11.20
C TYR A 209 11.16 -3.72 10.32
N ALA A 210 10.59 -2.59 10.70
CA ALA A 210 10.73 -1.35 9.96
C ALA A 210 12.12 -0.74 10.11
N ASP A 211 12.66 -0.21 9.01
CA ASP A 211 13.88 0.58 9.00
C ASP A 211 13.59 2.02 9.44
N VAL A 212 12.36 2.50 9.14
CA VAL A 212 11.88 3.85 9.50
C VAL A 212 10.45 3.77 10.03
N ILE A 213 10.18 4.47 11.14
CA ILE A 213 8.83 4.65 11.68
C ILE A 213 8.42 6.11 11.47
N ILE A 214 7.30 6.33 10.77
CA ILE A 214 6.76 7.66 10.51
C ILE A 214 5.53 7.88 11.40
N PRO A 215 5.62 8.74 12.43
CA PRO A 215 4.46 9.11 13.22
C PRO A 215 3.49 9.98 12.40
N GLU A 216 2.19 9.82 12.65
CA GLU A 216 1.09 10.60 12.01
C GLU A 216 0.95 10.46 10.48
N GLY A 217 1.76 9.64 9.84
CA GLY A 217 1.69 9.37 8.41
C GLY A 217 2.23 10.48 7.51
N GLY A 218 1.70 10.58 6.30
CA GLY A 218 2.20 11.52 5.28
C GLY A 218 2.00 13.00 5.58
N LEU A 219 1.35 13.35 6.68
CA LEU A 219 1.22 14.72 7.16
C LEU A 219 2.47 15.19 7.95
N ASN A 220 3.32 14.26 8.38
CA ASN A 220 4.61 14.58 8.98
C ASN A 220 5.60 14.98 7.89
N THR A 221 5.60 16.28 7.56
CA THR A 221 6.42 16.83 6.46
C THR A 221 7.91 16.62 6.69
N VAL A 222 8.39 16.75 7.94
CA VAL A 222 9.81 16.57 8.29
C VAL A 222 10.26 15.14 8.02
N ALA A 223 9.50 14.15 8.49
CA ALA A 223 9.81 12.75 8.23
C ALA A 223 9.73 12.42 6.72
N MET A 224 8.74 12.98 6.02
CA MET A 224 8.61 12.80 4.58
C MET A 224 9.78 13.42 3.81
N ASP A 225 10.26 14.62 4.20
CA ASP A 225 11.43 15.26 3.59
C ASP A 225 12.69 14.39 3.74
N MET A 226 12.90 13.80 4.91
CA MET A 226 14.03 12.88 5.15
C MET A 226 13.96 11.63 4.27
N VAL A 227 12.77 11.01 4.16
CA VAL A 227 12.59 9.81 3.33
C VAL A 227 12.78 10.14 1.86
N VAL A 228 12.20 11.23 1.37
CA VAL A 228 12.37 11.68 -0.02
C VAL A 228 13.83 11.96 -0.33
N ALA A 229 14.54 12.70 0.52
CA ALA A 229 15.96 13.00 0.33
C ALA A 229 16.82 11.73 0.25
N ARG A 230 16.54 10.72 1.11
CA ARG A 230 17.24 9.43 1.06
C ARG A 230 16.94 8.66 -0.24
N LEU A 231 15.69 8.67 -0.70
CA LEU A 231 15.32 8.03 -1.95
C LEU A 231 16.01 8.71 -3.14
N GLU A 232 16.04 10.04 -3.18
CA GLU A 232 16.72 10.78 -4.21
C GLU A 232 18.24 10.51 -4.23
N ALA A 233 18.88 10.35 -3.06
CA ALA A 233 20.28 9.97 -2.95
C ALA A 233 20.51 8.56 -3.51
N LEU A 234 19.66 7.59 -3.18
CA LEU A 234 19.71 6.24 -3.74
C LEU A 234 19.55 6.19 -5.26
N PHE A 235 18.82 7.14 -5.84
CA PHE A 235 18.69 7.28 -7.30
C PHE A 235 19.92 7.89 -7.95
N ARG A 236 20.58 8.83 -7.28
CA ARG A 236 21.79 9.48 -7.81
C ARG A 236 23.02 8.58 -7.80
N GLY A 237 22.93 7.41 -7.18
CA GLY A 237 24.06 6.50 -7.05
C GLY A 237 25.03 6.90 -5.94
N ASP A 238 24.63 7.84 -5.06
CA ASP A 238 25.36 8.17 -3.82
C ASP A 238 25.13 7.01 -2.82
N SER A 239 25.60 5.82 -3.17
CA SER A 239 25.80 4.73 -2.23
C SER A 239 27.08 5.08 -1.44
N ASP A 240 26.94 5.24 -0.13
CA ASP A 240 28.06 5.33 0.79
C ASP A 240 29.01 4.14 0.53
N ASP A 241 30.24 4.43 0.07
CA ASP A 241 31.38 3.54 0.18
C ASP A 241 31.77 3.36 1.66
#